data_02812e813d25b3fc5a22cc728e7681e9
#
_entry.id   02812e813d25b3fc5a22cc728e7681e9
#
_cell.length_a   1.000
_cell.length_b   1.000
_cell.length_c   1.000
_cell.angle_alpha   90.00
_cell.angle_beta   90.00
_cell.angle_gamma   90.00
#
_symmetry.space_group_name_H-M   'P 1'
#
loop_
_entity.id
_entity.type
_entity.pdbx_description
1 polymer ?
#
loop_
_entity_poly.entity_id
_entity_poly.type
_entity_poly.pdbx_seq_one_letter_code
_entity_poly.pdbx_strand_id
1 'polypeptide(L)'
;MNFDIELVGKIGSMALINTEHNMLDYTLIARLSQELRPGYIWVTSGAAETGRLDYIKRNGKELEGDSEEIKTDYAAQGQAILMSTYREYIDSKYSLRQVLVEHQHFNDPVKKEHLKAMLLRSKEQNAIPIINYNDAVSTEENRKFEIQSLKSSSTKVVECVDNDETASQIACLVKAKRLIILTSAQGIYKDSHNPETLIKEIGGKDVYEVLANIDECENYCNGASRKGANGAKAKLEYVKEAVKIGTEVIIASAKYSIKDLLSEKAPATRIRVR
;
A
#
# COMPACT_ATOMS: atom_id res chain seq x y z
N MET A 1 19.09 -7.72 -13.30
CA MET A 1 17.73 -7.29 -13.75
C MET A 1 17.72 -5.77 -13.88
N ASN A 2 17.07 -5.23 -14.92
CA ASN A 2 16.89 -3.78 -15.04
C ASN A 2 15.57 -3.38 -14.36
N PHE A 3 15.63 -2.43 -13.45
CA PHE A 3 14.48 -1.85 -12.77
C PHE A 3 14.20 -0.46 -13.32
N ASP A 4 12.93 -0.14 -13.56
CA ASP A 4 12.52 1.14 -14.15
C ASP A 4 12.25 2.20 -13.06
N ILE A 5 11.79 1.77 -11.88
CA ILE A 5 11.47 2.61 -10.73
C ILE A 5 12.29 2.18 -9.52
N GLU A 6 12.76 3.16 -8.75
CA GLU A 6 13.59 2.93 -7.55
C GLU A 6 12.78 2.33 -6.39
N LEU A 7 11.58 2.89 -6.15
CA LEU A 7 10.77 2.56 -5.00
C LEU A 7 9.26 2.67 -5.29
N VAL A 8 8.54 1.63 -4.92
CA VAL A 8 7.11 1.72 -4.62
C VAL A 8 6.95 1.62 -3.10
N GLY A 9 6.32 2.62 -2.49
CA GLY A 9 6.03 2.62 -1.07
C GLY A 9 4.52 2.55 -0.82
N LYS A 10 4.12 1.88 0.26
CA LYS A 10 2.72 1.83 0.70
C LYS A 10 2.61 2.14 2.18
N ILE A 11 1.58 2.89 2.57
CA ILE A 11 1.25 3.11 3.96
C ILE A 11 -0.18 2.66 4.27
N GLY A 12 -0.34 1.89 5.35
CA GLY A 12 -1.63 1.41 5.83
C GLY A 12 -2.44 2.49 6.55
N SER A 13 -3.77 2.40 6.50
CA SER A 13 -4.69 3.39 7.11
C SER A 13 -4.43 3.59 8.60
N MET A 14 -4.23 2.49 9.35
CA MET A 14 -3.97 2.56 10.79
C MET A 14 -2.68 3.28 11.17
N ALA A 15 -1.70 3.31 10.28
CA ALA A 15 -0.46 4.04 10.51
C ALA A 15 -0.60 5.55 10.24
N LEU A 16 -1.61 5.94 9.46
CA LEU A 16 -1.90 7.34 9.12
C LEU A 16 -2.75 8.08 10.17
N ILE A 17 -3.33 7.35 11.13
CA ILE A 17 -4.23 7.92 12.12
C ILE A 17 -3.53 8.01 13.46
N ASN A 18 -3.49 9.21 14.02
CA ASN A 18 -3.16 9.41 15.43
C ASN A 18 -4.39 9.02 16.27
N THR A 19 -4.33 7.83 16.87
CA THR A 19 -5.44 7.28 17.65
C THR A 19 -5.68 8.01 18.97
N GLU A 20 -4.66 8.68 19.51
CA GLU A 20 -4.77 9.46 20.74
C GLU A 20 -5.63 10.73 20.53
N HIS A 21 -5.48 11.36 19.37
CA HIS A 21 -6.18 12.60 19.03
C HIS A 21 -7.32 12.42 18.04
N ASN A 22 -7.60 11.18 17.60
CA ASN A 22 -8.61 10.86 16.59
C ASN A 22 -8.52 11.77 15.35
N MET A 23 -7.33 11.87 14.77
CA MET A 23 -7.08 12.70 13.60
C MET A 23 -5.96 12.10 12.74
N LEU A 24 -5.80 12.64 11.53
CA LEU A 24 -4.64 12.32 10.70
C LEU A 24 -3.34 12.63 11.46
N ASP A 25 -2.37 11.76 11.36
CA ASP A 25 -1.01 12.03 11.84
C ASP A 25 -0.26 12.92 10.82
N TYR A 26 -0.51 14.23 10.93
CA TYR A 26 0.13 15.21 10.05
C TYR A 26 1.66 15.21 10.19
N THR A 27 2.18 14.89 11.37
CA THR A 27 3.64 14.80 11.60
C THR A 27 4.24 13.64 10.80
N LEU A 28 3.59 12.50 10.83
CA LEU A 28 3.98 11.34 10.05
C LEU A 28 3.90 11.63 8.55
N ILE A 29 2.77 12.19 8.08
CA ILE A 29 2.57 12.50 6.67
C ILE A 29 3.60 13.54 6.20
N ALA A 30 3.85 14.60 6.97
CA ALA A 30 4.85 15.60 6.65
C ALA A 30 6.24 14.98 6.49
N ARG A 31 6.68 14.17 7.45
CA ARG A 31 7.98 13.49 7.38
C ARG A 31 8.10 12.59 6.17
N LEU A 32 7.10 11.73 5.91
CA LEU A 32 7.11 10.84 4.75
C LEU A 32 7.09 11.63 3.44
N SER A 33 6.25 12.66 3.33
CA SER A 33 6.13 13.49 2.13
C SER A 33 7.44 14.17 1.76
N GLN A 34 8.20 14.64 2.75
CA GLN A 34 9.52 15.25 2.53
C GLN A 34 10.58 14.27 2.02
N GLU A 35 10.39 12.97 2.23
CA GLU A 35 11.29 11.92 1.73
C GLU A 35 10.91 11.45 0.31
N LEU A 36 9.72 11.81 -0.19
CA LEU A 36 9.28 11.43 -1.53
C LEU A 36 9.97 12.27 -2.61
N ARG A 37 10.31 11.63 -3.73
CA ARG A 37 11.02 12.26 -4.86
C ARG A 37 10.65 11.58 -6.18
N PRO A 38 10.89 12.21 -7.33
CA PRO A 38 10.74 11.57 -8.63
C PRO A 38 11.52 10.24 -8.72
N GLY A 39 10.88 9.21 -9.26
CA GLY A 39 11.36 7.84 -9.21
C GLY A 39 10.83 7.01 -8.03
N TYR A 40 10.04 7.63 -7.15
CA TYR A 40 9.21 6.98 -6.14
C TYR A 40 7.75 7.04 -6.56
N ILE A 41 7.01 5.98 -6.25
CA ILE A 41 5.56 5.89 -6.38
C ILE A 41 5.02 5.55 -5.01
N TRP A 42 4.00 6.27 -4.56
CA TRP A 42 3.47 6.13 -3.23
C TRP A 42 2.03 5.65 -3.26
N VAL A 43 1.73 4.52 -2.60
CA VAL A 43 0.38 4.00 -2.43
C VAL A 43 -0.10 4.36 -1.03
N THR A 44 -1.15 5.16 -0.94
CA THR A 44 -1.75 5.56 0.34
C THR A 44 -3.00 4.74 0.62
N SER A 45 -3.38 4.70 1.87
CA SER A 45 -4.68 4.22 2.36
C SER A 45 -5.32 5.31 3.20
N GLY A 46 -6.44 4.99 3.83
CA GLY A 46 -7.02 5.82 4.89
C GLY A 46 -7.97 6.90 4.43
N ALA A 47 -8.41 6.92 3.16
CA ALA A 47 -9.37 7.90 2.68
C ALA A 47 -10.69 7.84 3.48
N ALA A 48 -11.29 6.65 3.62
CA ALA A 48 -12.54 6.51 4.37
C ALA A 48 -12.40 6.95 5.84
N GLU A 49 -11.34 6.56 6.54
CA GLU A 49 -11.14 6.96 7.92
C GLU A 49 -10.85 8.46 8.06
N THR A 50 -10.09 9.03 7.14
CA THR A 50 -9.85 10.49 7.10
C THR A 50 -11.15 11.26 6.92
N GLY A 51 -12.00 10.82 6.00
CA GLY A 51 -13.31 11.43 5.77
C GLY A 51 -14.23 11.27 6.96
N ARG A 52 -14.25 10.08 7.58
CA ARG A 52 -15.03 9.83 8.81
C ARG A 52 -14.65 10.81 9.92
N LEU A 53 -13.36 10.94 10.20
CA LEU A 53 -12.87 11.86 11.25
C LEU A 53 -13.16 13.32 10.95
N ASP A 54 -13.01 13.75 9.70
CA ASP A 54 -13.37 15.12 9.29
C ASP A 54 -14.88 15.35 9.37
N TYR A 55 -15.70 14.38 8.97
CA TYR A 55 -17.15 14.48 9.07
C TYR A 55 -17.61 14.60 10.52
N ILE A 56 -17.10 13.76 11.43
CA ILE A 56 -17.42 13.82 12.86
C ILE A 56 -17.01 15.18 13.45
N LYS A 57 -15.82 15.66 13.09
CA LYS A 57 -15.34 16.98 13.57
C LYS A 57 -16.28 18.12 13.15
N ARG A 58 -16.89 18.04 11.96
CA ARG A 58 -17.79 19.09 11.44
C ARG A 58 -19.22 18.96 11.94
N ASN A 59 -19.71 17.74 12.14
CA ASN A 59 -21.12 17.46 12.37
C ASN A 59 -21.41 16.91 13.78
N GLY A 60 -20.40 16.58 14.58
CA GLY A 60 -20.55 16.06 15.94
C GLY A 60 -21.04 14.61 16.02
N LYS A 61 -21.30 13.95 14.90
CA LYS A 61 -21.79 12.56 14.82
C LYS A 61 -21.28 11.86 13.55
N GLU A 62 -21.38 10.54 13.51
CA GLU A 62 -21.13 9.76 12.32
C GLU A 62 -22.30 9.82 11.32
N LEU A 63 -22.04 9.47 10.06
CA LEU A 63 -23.10 9.21 9.07
C LEU A 63 -23.95 8.02 9.52
N GLU A 64 -25.25 8.11 9.26
CA GLU A 64 -26.21 7.05 9.48
C GLU A 64 -26.68 6.49 8.13
N GLY A 65 -26.77 5.17 7.98
CA GLY A 65 -27.18 4.52 6.75
C GLY A 65 -26.51 3.16 6.51
N ASP A 66 -26.49 2.73 5.27
CA ASP A 66 -25.80 1.50 4.87
C ASP A 66 -24.28 1.63 5.04
N SER A 67 -23.66 0.58 5.54
CA SER A 67 -22.22 0.62 5.88
C SER A 67 -21.30 0.77 4.66
N GLU A 68 -21.68 0.26 3.48
CA GLU A 68 -20.90 0.41 2.26
C GLU A 68 -21.05 1.81 1.66
N GLU A 69 -22.28 2.33 1.63
CA GLU A 69 -22.55 3.71 1.19
C GLU A 69 -21.82 4.73 2.05
N ILE A 70 -21.92 4.60 3.38
CA ILE A 70 -21.18 5.45 4.34
C ILE A 70 -19.66 5.39 4.09
N LYS A 71 -19.13 4.20 3.81
CA LYS A 71 -17.70 4.04 3.53
C LYS A 71 -17.28 4.76 2.24
N THR A 72 -18.11 4.70 1.19
CA THR A 72 -17.84 5.41 -0.08
C THR A 72 -17.92 6.92 0.09
N ASP A 73 -18.91 7.42 0.85
CA ASP A 73 -19.05 8.85 1.15
C ASP A 73 -17.85 9.39 1.94
N TYR A 74 -17.45 8.68 2.98
CA TYR A 74 -16.25 9.03 3.73
C TYR A 74 -14.98 8.95 2.86
N ALA A 75 -14.86 7.94 1.99
CA ALA A 75 -13.72 7.83 1.10
C ALA A 75 -13.64 9.01 0.11
N ALA A 76 -14.78 9.43 -0.45
CA ALA A 76 -14.86 10.58 -1.34
C ALA A 76 -14.39 11.87 -0.62
N GLN A 77 -14.89 12.11 0.60
CA GLN A 77 -14.50 13.29 1.40
C GLN A 77 -13.01 13.22 1.81
N GLY A 78 -12.57 12.07 2.31
CA GLY A 78 -11.23 11.93 2.85
C GLY A 78 -10.13 11.88 1.79
N GLN A 79 -10.42 11.42 0.58
CA GLN A 79 -9.46 11.40 -0.52
C GLN A 79 -8.97 12.80 -0.88
N ALA A 80 -9.87 13.78 -0.93
CA ALA A 80 -9.51 15.18 -1.19
C ALA A 80 -8.60 15.75 -0.08
N ILE A 81 -8.90 15.41 1.18
CA ILE A 81 -8.09 15.84 2.34
C ILE A 81 -6.69 15.22 2.29
N LEU A 82 -6.59 13.93 2.02
CA LEU A 82 -5.30 13.25 1.89
C LEU A 82 -4.44 13.88 0.79
N MET A 83 -5.01 14.15 -0.38
CA MET A 83 -4.26 14.74 -1.48
C MET A 83 -3.79 16.15 -1.16
N SER A 84 -4.63 16.95 -0.53
CA SER A 84 -4.26 18.29 -0.07
C SER A 84 -3.12 18.22 0.95
N THR A 85 -3.19 17.28 1.89
CA THR A 85 -2.16 17.09 2.91
C THR A 85 -0.83 16.66 2.30
N TYR A 86 -0.82 15.65 1.41
CA TYR A 86 0.40 15.26 0.71
C TYR A 86 0.98 16.42 -0.11
N ARG A 87 0.12 17.17 -0.81
CA ARG A 87 0.55 18.31 -1.63
C ARG A 87 1.19 19.42 -0.82
N GLU A 88 0.71 19.65 0.39
CA GLU A 88 1.26 20.66 1.29
C GLU A 88 2.68 20.33 1.74
N TYR A 89 2.97 19.06 2.04
CA TYR A 89 4.24 18.64 2.63
C TYR A 89 5.27 18.09 1.63
N ILE A 90 4.87 17.69 0.43
CA ILE A 90 5.82 17.35 -0.64
C ILE A 90 6.57 18.61 -1.05
N ASP A 91 7.90 18.50 -1.24
CA ASP A 91 8.76 19.59 -1.69
C ASP A 91 8.12 20.30 -2.92
N SER A 92 7.97 21.62 -2.83
CA SER A 92 7.26 22.44 -3.81
C SER A 92 7.85 22.37 -5.22
N LYS A 93 9.10 21.94 -5.37
CA LYS A 93 9.75 21.72 -6.67
C LYS A 93 9.20 20.49 -7.41
N TYR A 94 8.45 19.60 -6.73
CA TYR A 94 7.87 18.41 -7.32
C TYR A 94 6.35 18.56 -7.54
N SER A 95 5.86 17.99 -8.62
CA SER A 95 4.42 17.89 -8.87
C SER A 95 3.86 16.64 -8.19
N LEU A 96 2.73 16.76 -7.51
CA LEU A 96 1.95 15.61 -7.05
C LEU A 96 0.98 15.19 -8.15
N ARG A 97 0.87 13.88 -8.41
CA ARG A 97 -0.15 13.29 -9.29
C ARG A 97 -1.02 12.33 -8.53
N GLN A 98 -2.29 12.68 -8.33
CA GLN A 98 -3.27 11.74 -7.83
C GLN A 98 -3.58 10.69 -8.90
N VAL A 99 -3.56 9.41 -8.50
CA VAL A 99 -3.93 8.28 -9.37
C VAL A 99 -4.88 7.38 -8.59
N LEU A 100 -6.13 7.33 -9.01
CA LEU A 100 -7.12 6.41 -8.44
C LEU A 100 -7.22 5.18 -9.34
N VAL A 101 -7.03 4.00 -8.73
CA VAL A 101 -7.05 2.73 -9.44
C VAL A 101 -8.16 1.83 -8.93
N GLU A 102 -8.59 0.94 -9.81
CA GLU A 102 -9.52 -0.15 -9.54
C GLU A 102 -8.95 -1.43 -10.14
N HIS A 103 -9.49 -2.60 -9.80
CA HIS A 103 -9.04 -3.91 -10.29
C HIS A 103 -8.96 -3.97 -11.84
N GLN A 104 -9.85 -3.26 -12.54
CA GLN A 104 -9.86 -3.21 -14.00
C GLN A 104 -8.57 -2.63 -14.60
N HIS A 105 -7.87 -1.72 -13.91
CA HIS A 105 -6.60 -1.15 -14.37
C HIS A 105 -5.45 -2.16 -14.39
N PHE A 106 -5.63 -3.32 -13.79
CA PHE A 106 -4.66 -4.42 -13.78
C PHE A 106 -5.08 -5.60 -14.64
N ASN A 107 -6.38 -5.73 -14.94
CA ASN A 107 -6.96 -6.84 -15.70
C ASN A 107 -7.22 -6.49 -17.18
N ASP A 108 -7.47 -5.23 -17.51
CA ASP A 108 -7.62 -4.76 -18.89
C ASP A 108 -6.26 -4.38 -19.47
N PRO A 109 -5.81 -4.99 -20.58
CA PRO A 109 -4.48 -4.74 -21.16
C PRO A 109 -4.25 -3.28 -21.57
N VAL A 110 -5.28 -2.60 -22.07
CA VAL A 110 -5.17 -1.21 -22.56
C VAL A 110 -5.03 -0.25 -21.37
N LYS A 111 -5.89 -0.40 -20.35
CA LYS A 111 -5.83 0.40 -19.12
C LYS A 111 -4.52 0.15 -18.36
N LYS A 112 -4.08 -1.10 -18.31
CA LYS A 112 -2.83 -1.50 -17.67
C LYS A 112 -1.62 -0.84 -18.31
N GLU A 113 -1.51 -0.87 -19.64
CA GLU A 113 -0.39 -0.24 -20.34
C GLU A 113 -0.44 1.29 -20.24
N HIS A 114 -1.64 1.90 -20.28
CA HIS A 114 -1.80 3.34 -20.06
C HIS A 114 -1.34 3.75 -18.65
N LEU A 115 -1.77 3.02 -17.62
CA LEU A 115 -1.35 3.25 -16.22
C LEU A 115 0.18 3.16 -16.09
N LYS A 116 0.78 2.07 -16.61
CA LYS A 116 2.23 1.88 -16.62
C LYS A 116 2.97 3.04 -17.28
N ALA A 117 2.57 3.39 -18.49
CA ALA A 117 3.21 4.47 -19.24
C ALA A 117 3.14 5.82 -18.48
N MET A 118 2.00 6.12 -17.85
CA MET A 118 1.84 7.34 -17.05
C MET A 118 2.76 7.33 -15.81
N LEU A 119 2.84 6.21 -15.10
CA LEU A 119 3.68 6.06 -13.91
C LEU A 119 5.17 6.20 -14.25
N LEU A 120 5.63 5.59 -15.35
CA LEU A 120 7.03 5.66 -15.76
C LEU A 120 7.44 7.08 -16.19
N ARG A 121 6.58 7.79 -16.94
CA ARG A 121 6.86 9.19 -17.35
C ARG A 121 6.94 10.16 -16.18
N SER A 122 6.33 9.85 -15.03
CA SER A 122 6.28 10.78 -13.89
C SER A 122 7.66 11.17 -13.39
N LYS A 123 8.63 10.23 -13.42
CA LYS A 123 10.01 10.46 -12.99
C LYS A 123 10.68 11.57 -13.82
N GLU A 124 10.58 11.51 -15.15
CA GLU A 124 11.18 12.48 -16.07
C GLU A 124 10.47 13.83 -16.03
N GLN A 125 9.20 13.83 -15.62
CA GLN A 125 8.37 15.02 -15.52
C GLN A 125 8.37 15.65 -14.13
N ASN A 126 9.36 15.30 -13.31
CA ASN A 126 9.55 15.84 -11.95
C ASN A 126 8.29 15.71 -11.08
N ALA A 127 7.61 14.58 -11.21
CA ALA A 127 6.34 14.33 -10.54
C ALA A 127 6.37 13.07 -9.66
N ILE A 128 5.57 13.07 -8.61
CA ILE A 128 5.40 11.98 -7.64
C ILE A 128 3.96 11.48 -7.74
N PRO A 129 3.72 10.26 -8.22
CA PRO A 129 2.41 9.64 -8.19
C PRO A 129 2.03 9.23 -6.76
N ILE A 130 0.85 9.66 -6.32
CA ILE A 130 0.19 9.19 -5.10
C ILE A 130 -1.03 8.38 -5.53
N ILE A 131 -0.98 7.09 -5.28
CA ILE A 131 -2.00 6.12 -5.71
C ILE A 131 -2.89 5.76 -4.53
N ASN A 132 -4.18 5.62 -4.77
CA ASN A 132 -5.12 4.99 -3.86
C ASN A 132 -6.12 4.15 -4.66
N TYR A 133 -6.77 3.20 -3.99
CA TYR A 133 -7.93 2.54 -4.57
C TYR A 133 -9.09 3.54 -4.64
N ASN A 134 -9.94 3.42 -5.67
CA ASN A 134 -11.05 4.36 -5.91
C ASN A 134 -12.29 3.96 -5.09
N ASP A 135 -12.15 3.92 -3.77
CA ASP A 135 -13.22 3.50 -2.84
C ASP A 135 -14.49 4.34 -2.96
N ALA A 136 -14.40 5.55 -3.50
CA ALA A 136 -15.55 6.45 -3.63
C ALA A 136 -16.59 6.00 -4.68
N VAL A 137 -16.20 5.17 -5.64
CA VAL A 137 -17.09 4.70 -6.73
C VAL A 137 -17.10 3.18 -6.88
N SER A 138 -16.34 2.47 -6.07
CA SER A 138 -16.21 1.00 -6.14
C SER A 138 -16.59 0.37 -4.81
N THR A 139 -17.82 -0.11 -4.70
CA THR A 139 -18.28 -0.88 -3.54
C THR A 139 -17.67 -2.28 -3.56
N GLU A 140 -17.57 -2.93 -2.39
CA GLU A 140 -17.08 -4.31 -2.31
C GLU A 140 -17.96 -5.29 -3.09
N GLU A 141 -19.27 -5.06 -3.09
CA GLU A 141 -20.22 -5.90 -3.79
C GLU A 141 -20.02 -5.83 -5.30
N ASN A 142 -19.97 -4.62 -5.87
CA ASN A 142 -19.72 -4.42 -7.30
C ASN A 142 -18.38 -5.03 -7.71
N ARG A 143 -17.33 -4.81 -6.95
CA ARG A 143 -16.01 -5.39 -7.21
C ARG A 143 -16.04 -6.91 -7.21
N LYS A 144 -16.70 -7.55 -6.23
CA LYS A 144 -16.82 -9.01 -6.17
C LYS A 144 -17.55 -9.57 -7.39
N PHE A 145 -18.63 -8.91 -7.82
CA PHE A 145 -19.40 -9.32 -9.00
C PHE A 145 -18.55 -9.23 -10.29
N GLU A 146 -17.85 -8.12 -10.49
CA GLU A 146 -17.00 -7.92 -11.66
C GLU A 146 -15.81 -8.91 -11.68
N ILE A 147 -15.17 -9.16 -10.53
CA ILE A 147 -14.08 -10.14 -10.40
C ILE A 147 -14.59 -11.55 -10.69
N GLN A 148 -15.77 -11.92 -10.20
CA GLN A 148 -16.35 -13.23 -10.49
C GLN A 148 -16.60 -13.42 -11.99
N SER A 149 -17.07 -12.39 -12.67
CA SER A 149 -17.22 -12.39 -14.13
C SER A 149 -15.88 -12.58 -14.84
N LEU A 150 -14.82 -11.87 -14.41
CA LEU A 150 -13.47 -12.02 -14.97
C LEU A 150 -12.89 -13.43 -14.74
N LYS A 151 -13.08 -14.02 -13.57
CA LYS A 151 -12.61 -15.38 -13.25
C LYS A 151 -13.26 -16.46 -14.10
N SER A 152 -14.43 -16.22 -14.66
CA SER A 152 -15.07 -17.15 -15.61
C SER A 152 -14.33 -17.24 -16.96
N SER A 153 -13.57 -16.21 -17.31
CA SER A 153 -12.87 -16.08 -18.60
C SER A 153 -11.32 -16.05 -18.48
N SER A 154 -10.76 -15.96 -17.26
CA SER A 154 -9.31 -15.87 -17.02
C SER A 154 -8.89 -16.64 -15.78
N THR A 155 -7.75 -17.31 -15.87
CA THR A 155 -7.16 -18.08 -14.74
C THR A 155 -6.43 -17.21 -13.73
N LYS A 156 -6.02 -15.99 -14.10
CA LYS A 156 -5.31 -15.06 -13.23
C LYS A 156 -6.01 -13.71 -13.27
N VAL A 157 -6.67 -13.35 -12.18
CA VAL A 157 -7.37 -12.08 -12.00
C VAL A 157 -6.78 -11.35 -10.79
N VAL A 158 -6.46 -10.07 -10.96
CA VAL A 158 -6.04 -9.17 -9.87
C VAL A 158 -7.30 -8.59 -9.24
N GLU A 159 -7.46 -8.80 -7.94
CA GLU A 159 -8.70 -8.43 -7.24
C GLU A 159 -8.63 -7.04 -6.60
N CYS A 160 -7.43 -6.56 -6.26
CA CYS A 160 -7.21 -5.31 -5.52
C CYS A 160 -8.07 -5.26 -4.23
N VAL A 161 -7.99 -6.35 -3.44
CA VAL A 161 -8.77 -6.47 -2.21
C VAL A 161 -8.37 -5.40 -1.19
N ASP A 162 -7.08 -5.07 -1.16
CA ASP A 162 -6.55 -3.98 -0.35
C ASP A 162 -5.36 -3.27 -1.04
N ASN A 163 -4.90 -2.18 -0.41
CA ASN A 163 -3.79 -1.40 -0.95
C ASN A 163 -2.40 -2.08 -0.81
N ASP A 164 -2.26 -3.18 -0.08
CA ASP A 164 -1.03 -3.98 -0.08
C ASP A 164 -0.92 -4.76 -1.39
N GLU A 165 -2.03 -5.36 -1.85
CA GLU A 165 -2.11 -5.99 -3.17
C GLU A 165 -1.90 -4.96 -4.28
N THR A 166 -2.58 -3.80 -4.20
CA THR A 166 -2.41 -2.70 -5.15
C THR A 166 -0.95 -2.29 -5.26
N ALA A 167 -0.24 -2.10 -4.13
CA ALA A 167 1.18 -1.71 -4.13
C ALA A 167 2.06 -2.78 -4.77
N SER A 168 1.80 -4.05 -4.50
CA SER A 168 2.52 -5.17 -5.14
C SER A 168 2.29 -5.21 -6.65
N GLN A 169 1.04 -5.04 -7.10
CA GLN A 169 0.72 -5.00 -8.52
C GLN A 169 1.37 -3.80 -9.23
N ILE A 170 1.40 -2.62 -8.58
CA ILE A 170 2.12 -1.46 -9.09
C ILE A 170 3.63 -1.75 -9.16
N ALA A 171 4.22 -2.34 -8.12
CA ALA A 171 5.65 -2.69 -8.11
C ALA A 171 6.01 -3.64 -9.28
N CYS A 172 5.16 -4.63 -9.53
CA CYS A 172 5.30 -5.53 -10.68
C CYS A 172 5.16 -4.79 -12.02
N LEU A 173 4.15 -3.93 -12.14
CA LEU A 173 3.82 -3.20 -13.36
C LEU A 173 4.98 -2.30 -13.83
N VAL A 174 5.62 -1.62 -12.89
CA VAL A 174 6.71 -0.66 -13.15
C VAL A 174 8.10 -1.24 -12.88
N LYS A 175 8.23 -2.55 -12.68
CA LYS A 175 9.49 -3.21 -12.34
C LYS A 175 10.27 -2.44 -11.28
N ALA A 176 9.65 -2.28 -10.12
CA ALA A 176 10.26 -1.54 -9.03
C ALA A 176 11.43 -2.31 -8.41
N LYS A 177 12.55 -1.62 -8.11
CA LYS A 177 13.69 -2.21 -7.40
C LYS A 177 13.31 -2.63 -5.98
N ARG A 178 12.48 -1.80 -5.32
CA ARG A 178 12.03 -2.03 -3.94
C ARG A 178 10.54 -1.78 -3.76
N LEU A 179 9.94 -2.56 -2.88
CA LEU A 179 8.59 -2.35 -2.37
C LEU A 179 8.68 -2.18 -0.85
N ILE A 180 8.29 -1.02 -0.31
CA ILE A 180 8.19 -0.78 1.13
C ILE A 180 6.72 -0.80 1.54
N ILE A 181 6.36 -1.63 2.53
CA ILE A 181 5.03 -1.67 3.14
C ILE A 181 5.15 -1.15 4.58
N LEU A 182 4.67 0.07 4.80
CA LEU A 182 4.64 0.69 6.12
C LEU A 182 3.35 0.34 6.86
N THR A 183 3.52 -0.13 8.08
CA THR A 183 2.45 -0.55 8.99
C THR A 183 2.65 0.05 10.38
N SER A 184 1.77 -0.28 11.33
CA SER A 184 1.97 0.02 12.76
C SER A 184 3.00 -0.88 13.42
N ALA A 185 3.26 -2.09 12.87
CA ALA A 185 4.22 -3.06 13.39
C ALA A 185 5.62 -2.87 12.76
N GLN A 186 6.68 -3.34 13.43
CA GLN A 186 8.04 -3.23 12.92
C GLN A 186 8.36 -4.20 11.76
N GLY A 187 7.49 -5.18 11.51
CA GLY A 187 7.65 -6.19 10.47
C GLY A 187 6.76 -7.40 10.75
N ILE A 188 7.20 -8.56 10.31
CA ILE A 188 6.55 -9.85 10.53
C ILE A 188 7.17 -10.51 11.76
N TYR A 189 6.35 -11.07 12.63
CA TYR A 189 6.77 -11.75 13.85
C TYR A 189 6.39 -13.24 13.82
N LYS A 190 7.20 -14.10 14.43
CA LYS A 190 6.81 -15.50 14.68
C LYS A 190 5.68 -15.59 15.71
N ASP A 191 5.72 -14.70 16.71
CA ASP A 191 4.67 -14.50 17.70
C ASP A 191 4.39 -13.00 17.81
N SER A 192 3.18 -12.57 17.42
CA SER A 192 2.77 -11.16 17.42
C SER A 192 2.76 -10.50 18.81
N HIS A 193 2.74 -11.31 19.89
CA HIS A 193 2.77 -10.84 21.27
C HIS A 193 4.19 -10.71 21.83
N ASN A 194 5.19 -11.23 21.12
CA ASN A 194 6.59 -11.18 21.54
C ASN A 194 7.44 -10.35 20.54
N PRO A 195 7.83 -9.10 20.88
CA PRO A 195 8.62 -8.23 20.01
C PRO A 195 9.99 -8.81 19.63
N GLU A 196 10.56 -9.71 20.42
CA GLU A 196 11.87 -10.31 20.15
C GLU A 196 11.83 -11.34 19.02
N THR A 197 10.62 -11.77 18.62
CA THR A 197 10.41 -12.74 17.54
C THR A 197 10.31 -12.12 16.15
N LEU A 198 10.73 -10.86 15.99
CA LEU A 198 10.75 -10.19 14.70
C LEU A 198 11.60 -10.97 13.69
N ILE A 199 10.99 -11.37 12.59
CA ILE A 199 11.67 -12.01 11.46
C ILE A 199 12.39 -10.90 10.69
N LYS A 200 13.70 -10.76 10.90
CA LYS A 200 14.49 -9.68 10.26
C LYS A 200 14.67 -9.88 8.77
N GLU A 201 14.76 -11.14 8.32
CA GLU A 201 14.95 -11.46 6.91
C GLU A 201 14.27 -12.78 6.52
N ILE A 202 13.62 -12.77 5.37
CA ILE A 202 13.11 -13.92 4.64
C ILE A 202 13.93 -13.94 3.34
N GLY A 203 15.06 -14.64 3.37
CA GLY A 203 16.04 -14.71 2.26
C GLY A 203 16.10 -16.08 1.64
N GLY A 204 16.82 -16.20 0.52
CA GLY A 204 17.16 -17.43 -0.16
C GLY A 204 18.20 -17.20 -1.25
N LYS A 205 18.86 -18.25 -1.72
CA LYS A 205 19.86 -18.20 -2.80
C LYS A 205 19.25 -17.88 -4.17
N ASP A 206 17.96 -18.11 -4.30
CA ASP A 206 17.19 -17.83 -5.49
C ASP A 206 15.72 -17.48 -5.14
N VAL A 207 14.95 -17.08 -6.13
CA VAL A 207 13.54 -16.71 -5.97
C VAL A 207 12.69 -17.86 -5.44
N TYR A 208 12.97 -19.10 -5.85
CA TYR A 208 12.17 -20.26 -5.43
C TYR A 208 12.33 -20.54 -3.94
N GLU A 209 13.56 -20.45 -3.43
CA GLU A 209 13.85 -20.60 -2.01
C GLU A 209 13.23 -19.46 -1.19
N VAL A 210 13.28 -18.21 -1.67
CA VAL A 210 12.61 -17.09 -1.00
C VAL A 210 11.10 -17.31 -0.93
N LEU A 211 10.46 -17.76 -2.01
CA LEU A 211 9.03 -18.04 -2.02
C LEU A 211 8.65 -19.17 -1.05
N ALA A 212 9.44 -20.26 -1.01
CA ALA A 212 9.23 -21.35 -0.05
C ALA A 212 9.35 -20.84 1.41
N ASN A 213 10.32 -19.97 1.68
CA ASN A 213 10.51 -19.38 3.01
C ASN A 213 9.39 -18.37 3.37
N ILE A 214 8.78 -17.69 2.38
CA ILE A 214 7.56 -16.91 2.60
C ILE A 214 6.41 -17.82 3.02
N ASP A 215 6.19 -18.95 2.30
CA ASP A 215 5.15 -19.93 2.61
C ASP A 215 5.32 -20.52 4.03
N GLU A 216 6.57 -20.78 4.45
CA GLU A 216 6.85 -21.20 5.82
C GLU A 216 6.50 -20.11 6.84
N CYS A 217 6.88 -18.86 6.56
CA CYS A 217 6.58 -17.73 7.45
C CYS A 217 5.08 -17.46 7.58
N GLU A 218 4.26 -17.74 6.56
CA GLU A 218 2.80 -17.62 6.64
C GLU A 218 2.19 -18.52 7.72
N ASN A 219 2.82 -19.66 8.04
CA ASN A 219 2.36 -20.58 9.09
C ASN A 219 2.45 -19.97 10.50
N TYR A 220 3.31 -18.97 10.73
CA TYR A 220 3.41 -18.23 11.97
C TYR A 220 2.39 -17.09 12.08
N CYS A 221 1.80 -16.68 10.96
CA CYS A 221 0.90 -15.53 10.86
C CYS A 221 -0.54 -15.92 11.24
N ASN A 222 -0.80 -16.27 12.50
CA ASN A 222 -2.15 -16.61 12.99
C ASN A 222 -2.90 -15.36 13.42
N GLY A 223 -4.09 -15.14 12.81
CA GLY A 223 -5.06 -14.12 13.20
C GLY A 223 -4.94 -12.79 12.41
N ALA A 224 -6.09 -12.26 12.02
CA ALA A 224 -6.20 -10.89 11.52
C ALA A 224 -6.31 -9.93 12.71
N SER A 225 -5.59 -8.82 12.70
CA SER A 225 -5.66 -7.80 13.74
C SER A 225 -7.00 -7.04 13.77
N ARG A 226 -7.87 -7.22 12.77
CA ARG A 226 -9.22 -6.66 12.64
C ARG A 226 -10.09 -7.47 11.66
N LYS A 227 -11.45 -7.44 11.85
CA LYS A 227 -12.42 -7.81 10.82
C LYS A 227 -12.16 -6.95 9.56
N GLY A 228 -11.84 -7.60 8.43
CA GLY A 228 -11.54 -6.92 7.16
C GLY A 228 -10.08 -6.51 6.90
N ALA A 229 -9.16 -6.68 7.88
CA ALA A 229 -7.74 -6.51 7.65
C ALA A 229 -7.09 -7.88 7.43
N ASN A 230 -6.52 -8.09 6.25
CA ASN A 230 -5.91 -9.36 5.87
C ASN A 230 -4.52 -9.59 6.51
N GLY A 231 -4.26 -9.13 7.70
CA GLY A 231 -3.14 -9.47 8.57
C GLY A 231 -1.74 -9.61 7.91
N ALA A 232 -0.81 -10.19 8.66
CA ALA A 232 0.56 -10.44 8.19
C ALA A 232 0.61 -11.49 7.07
N LYS A 233 -0.26 -12.52 7.13
CA LYS A 233 -0.32 -13.59 6.12
C LYS A 233 -0.67 -13.05 4.73
N ALA A 234 -1.70 -12.22 4.62
CA ALA A 234 -2.08 -11.64 3.33
C ALA A 234 -0.99 -10.72 2.76
N LYS A 235 -0.28 -9.97 3.61
CA LYS A 235 0.87 -9.16 3.16
C LYS A 235 1.95 -10.03 2.53
N LEU A 236 2.28 -11.16 3.16
CA LEU A 236 3.25 -12.12 2.64
C LEU A 236 2.77 -12.71 1.31
N GLU A 237 1.50 -13.08 1.20
CA GLU A 237 0.93 -13.60 -0.05
C GLU A 237 1.01 -12.57 -1.19
N TYR A 238 0.59 -11.32 -0.95
CA TYR A 238 0.59 -10.29 -1.99
C TYR A 238 1.98 -9.93 -2.50
N VAL A 239 3.01 -9.96 -1.66
CA VAL A 239 4.36 -9.58 -2.10
C VAL A 239 5.08 -10.65 -2.91
N LYS A 240 4.58 -11.90 -2.95
CA LYS A 240 5.17 -13.00 -3.74
C LYS A 240 5.36 -12.62 -5.22
N GLU A 241 4.37 -11.93 -5.82
CA GLU A 241 4.48 -11.52 -7.22
C GLU A 241 5.61 -10.51 -7.45
N ALA A 242 5.80 -9.55 -6.54
CA ALA A 242 6.92 -8.61 -6.61
C ALA A 242 8.27 -9.31 -6.42
N VAL A 243 8.35 -10.27 -5.50
CA VAL A 243 9.56 -11.10 -5.28
C VAL A 243 9.91 -11.91 -6.52
N LYS A 244 8.92 -12.48 -7.23
CA LYS A 244 9.14 -13.25 -8.47
C LYS A 244 9.88 -12.47 -9.55
N ILE A 245 9.72 -11.15 -9.60
CA ILE A 245 10.41 -10.28 -10.56
C ILE A 245 11.70 -9.67 -9.99
N GLY A 246 12.15 -10.11 -8.82
CA GLY A 246 13.38 -9.69 -8.18
C GLY A 246 13.28 -8.39 -7.36
N THR A 247 12.08 -7.90 -7.09
CA THR A 247 11.86 -6.75 -6.21
C THR A 247 12.22 -7.12 -4.77
N GLU A 248 13.08 -6.33 -4.13
CA GLU A 248 13.32 -6.41 -2.67
C GLU A 248 12.08 -5.85 -1.95
N VAL A 249 11.54 -6.60 -0.97
CA VAL A 249 10.39 -6.15 -0.17
C VAL A 249 10.84 -5.84 1.24
N ILE A 250 10.35 -4.72 1.79
CA ILE A 250 10.62 -4.27 3.16
C ILE A 250 9.29 -4.02 3.85
N ILE A 251 9.00 -4.78 4.90
CA ILE A 251 7.82 -4.57 5.75
C ILE A 251 8.28 -3.97 7.06
N ALA A 252 7.80 -2.78 7.41
CA ALA A 252 8.34 -2.01 8.52
C ALA A 252 7.29 -1.10 9.19
N SER A 253 7.67 -0.55 10.35
CA SER A 253 6.86 0.47 11.01
C SER A 253 6.97 1.82 10.29
N ALA A 254 5.83 2.48 10.12
CA ALA A 254 5.75 3.85 9.62
C ALA A 254 6.48 4.89 10.51
N LYS A 255 6.90 4.51 11.71
CA LYS A 255 7.71 5.36 12.60
C LYS A 255 9.10 5.64 12.05
N TYR A 256 9.64 4.77 11.19
CA TYR A 256 11.00 4.91 10.64
C TYR A 256 10.99 5.71 9.35
N SER A 257 12.11 6.38 9.08
CA SER A 257 12.31 7.08 7.82
C SER A 257 12.53 6.10 6.67
N ILE A 258 12.12 6.49 5.45
CA ILE A 258 12.41 5.70 4.24
C ILE A 258 13.94 5.54 4.09
N LYS A 259 14.70 6.60 4.37
CA LYS A 259 16.16 6.59 4.33
C LYS A 259 16.77 5.54 5.26
N ASP A 260 16.30 5.44 6.51
CA ASP A 260 16.83 4.47 7.48
C ASP A 260 16.43 3.04 7.12
N LEU A 261 15.25 2.85 6.55
CA LEU A 261 14.81 1.55 6.03
C LEU A 261 15.68 1.11 4.84
N LEU A 262 15.95 2.01 3.90
CA LEU A 262 16.77 1.72 2.72
C LEU A 262 18.24 1.47 3.06
N SER A 263 18.76 2.12 4.13
CA SER A 263 20.14 1.95 4.62
C SER A 263 20.31 0.87 5.69
N GLU A 264 19.27 0.07 5.95
CA GLU A 264 19.21 -1.03 6.92
C GLU A 264 19.49 -0.61 8.38
N LYS A 265 19.32 0.66 8.71
CA LYS A 265 19.51 1.19 10.07
C LYS A 265 18.28 1.00 10.96
N ALA A 266 17.10 0.85 10.35
CA ALA A 266 15.85 0.64 11.07
C ALA A 266 15.43 -0.83 11.04
N PRO A 267 14.76 -1.33 12.12
CA PRO A 267 14.19 -2.67 12.14
C PRO A 267 13.13 -2.84 11.06
N ALA A 268 13.14 -4.00 10.42
CA ALA A 268 12.19 -4.37 9.38
C ALA A 268 12.23 -5.89 9.14
N THR A 269 11.23 -6.42 8.46
CA THR A 269 11.32 -7.70 7.76
C THR A 269 11.70 -7.42 6.31
N ARG A 270 12.83 -7.97 5.87
CA ARG A 270 13.33 -7.86 4.49
C ARG A 270 13.15 -9.17 3.76
N ILE A 271 12.62 -9.10 2.56
CA ILE A 271 12.36 -10.27 1.71
C ILE A 271 13.15 -10.07 0.42
N ARG A 272 14.17 -10.90 0.20
CA ARG A 272 15.09 -10.72 -0.93
C ARG A 272 15.89 -11.98 -1.26
N VAL A 273 16.33 -12.07 -2.51
CA VAL A 273 17.37 -13.04 -2.94
C VAL A 273 18.73 -12.53 -2.44
N ARG A 274 19.55 -13.41 -1.90
CA ARG A 274 20.92 -13.12 -1.41
C ARG A 274 21.96 -13.35 -2.48
#